data_1839da430aaae0cbec710ab5157191d2
#
_entry.id   1839da430aaae0cbec710ab5157191d2
#
_cell.length_a   1.000
_cell.length_b   1.000
_cell.length_c   1.000
_cell.angle_alpha   90.00
_cell.angle_beta   90.00
_cell.angle_gamma   90.00
#
_symmetry.space_group_name_H-M   'P 1'
#
loop_
_entity.id
_entity.type
_entity.pdbx_description
1 polymer ?
#
loop_
_entity_poly.entity_id
_entity_poly.type
_entity_poly.pdbx_seq_one_letter_code
_entity_poly.pdbx_strand_id
1 'polypeptide(L)'
;MQQLYRQLGELMGGILQPPVVPTQGMHVLDMGWGMGESVYEMALKYPSAHITGIDMDEFTVKQAQSLVRGLSNVRVLFVHDLQHFEDTVSLPASFGIIHLHFLVGEIALQQFSPLFQSLAHLCHDGGLLVWTEAELPITSSPACQRLCSLIIQALQASGHVFTRGNSIGLTARMDSLLRDAGFKCRHSKAYAIDISARSKGNEVFVTQLKMCRRKILTFLLEPGITTVSEFEDLYLEVQQEMQEEQFCGLLYVRTVVAMRP
;
A
#
# COMPACT_ATOMS: atom_id res chain seq x y z
N MET A 1 -6.25 16.13 -1.64
CA MET A 1 -6.09 14.68 -1.85
C MET A 1 -4.88 14.31 -2.71
N GLN A 2 -4.52 15.06 -3.74
CA GLN A 2 -3.36 14.77 -4.64
C GLN A 2 -1.96 14.83 -3.98
N GLN A 3 -1.86 15.08 -2.69
CA GLN A 3 -0.57 15.32 -2.02
C GLN A 3 -0.07 14.16 -1.14
N LEU A 4 -0.94 13.24 -0.75
CA LEU A 4 -0.61 12.27 0.31
C LEU A 4 0.45 11.26 -0.12
N TYR A 5 0.25 10.61 -1.27
CA TYR A 5 1.18 9.61 -1.78
C TYR A 5 2.53 10.24 -2.14
N ARG A 6 2.48 11.43 -2.72
CA ARG A 6 3.66 12.24 -2.99
C ARG A 6 4.42 12.61 -1.71
N GLN A 7 3.70 13.05 -0.67
CA GLN A 7 4.31 13.41 0.61
C GLN A 7 4.95 12.19 1.30
N LEU A 8 4.28 11.03 1.28
CA LEU A 8 4.88 9.79 1.77
C LEU A 8 6.11 9.41 0.95
N GLY A 9 6.02 9.51 -0.36
CA GLY A 9 7.15 9.32 -1.26
C GLY A 9 8.32 10.27 -0.97
N GLU A 10 8.04 11.55 -0.71
CA GLU A 10 9.06 12.54 -0.32
C GLU A 10 9.75 12.15 1.01
N LEU A 11 8.97 11.71 2.02
CA LEU A 11 9.50 11.24 3.30
C LEU A 11 10.38 9.98 3.15
N MET A 12 10.12 9.18 2.12
CA MET A 12 10.89 7.98 1.78
C MET A 12 12.02 8.26 0.78
N GLY A 13 12.10 9.48 0.21
CA GLY A 13 13.09 9.89 -0.79
C GLY A 13 12.70 9.58 -2.25
N GLY A 14 11.41 9.41 -2.53
CA GLY A 14 10.82 9.18 -3.85
C GLY A 14 10.03 7.87 -3.94
N ILE A 15 9.04 7.82 -4.83
CA ILE A 15 8.16 6.66 -5.06
C ILE A 15 8.94 5.52 -5.72
N LEU A 16 9.59 5.83 -6.83
CA LEU A 16 10.54 4.95 -7.49
C LEU A 16 11.93 5.57 -7.35
N GLN A 17 12.80 4.88 -6.63
CA GLN A 17 14.19 5.29 -6.45
C GLN A 17 15.11 4.47 -7.36
N PRO A 18 16.27 4.99 -7.77
CA PRO A 18 17.26 4.17 -8.45
C PRO A 18 17.57 2.89 -7.64
N PRO A 19 17.71 1.72 -8.28
CA PRO A 19 17.85 1.54 -9.73
C PRO A 19 16.55 1.41 -10.52
N VAL A 20 15.37 1.67 -9.91
CA VAL A 20 14.05 1.40 -10.48
C VAL A 20 13.55 2.64 -11.23
N VAL A 21 13.89 2.73 -12.51
CA VAL A 21 13.46 3.82 -13.40
C VAL A 21 12.89 3.22 -14.69
N PRO A 22 11.63 3.52 -15.05
CA PRO A 22 11.06 3.06 -16.32
C PRO A 22 11.85 3.57 -17.52
N THR A 23 12.13 2.69 -18.47
CA THR A 23 12.76 3.03 -19.75
C THR A 23 11.71 3.25 -20.84
N GLN A 24 12.14 3.74 -22.00
CA GLN A 24 11.25 3.98 -23.14
C GLN A 24 10.53 2.70 -23.57
N GLY A 25 9.21 2.79 -23.72
CA GLY A 25 8.35 1.67 -24.12
C GLY A 25 8.11 0.61 -23.04
N MET A 26 8.67 0.78 -21.83
CA MET A 26 8.49 -0.18 -20.76
C MET A 26 7.05 -0.17 -20.24
N HIS A 27 6.49 -1.37 -20.03
CA HIS A 27 5.22 -1.54 -19.31
C HIS A 27 5.46 -1.59 -17.80
N VAL A 28 4.69 -0.79 -17.07
CA VAL A 28 4.70 -0.72 -15.60
C VAL A 28 3.32 -1.11 -15.09
N LEU A 29 3.25 -2.05 -14.17
CA LEU A 29 2.04 -2.41 -13.42
C LEU A 29 2.12 -1.77 -12.05
N ASP A 30 1.05 -1.11 -11.60
CA ASP A 30 0.93 -0.51 -10.27
C ASP A 30 -0.35 -1.02 -9.58
N MET A 31 -0.21 -1.62 -8.41
CA MET A 31 -1.29 -2.27 -7.67
C MET A 31 -1.40 -1.70 -6.25
N GLY A 32 -2.61 -1.40 -5.79
CA GLY A 32 -2.87 -0.83 -4.47
C GLY A 32 -2.53 0.67 -4.39
N TRP A 33 -2.64 1.38 -5.48
CA TRP A 33 -2.20 2.77 -5.69
C TRP A 33 -3.13 3.83 -5.08
N GLY A 34 -4.14 3.43 -4.31
CA GLY A 34 -5.09 4.35 -3.68
C GLY A 34 -5.88 5.18 -4.72
N MET A 35 -5.95 6.50 -4.55
CA MET A 35 -6.76 7.40 -5.40
C MET A 35 -6.13 7.72 -6.77
N GLY A 36 -5.11 6.98 -7.23
CA GLY A 36 -4.48 7.13 -8.54
C GLY A 36 -3.32 8.12 -8.61
N GLU A 37 -2.85 8.61 -7.47
CA GLU A 37 -1.77 9.60 -7.44
C GLU A 37 -0.45 9.02 -7.96
N SER A 38 -0.13 7.75 -7.62
CA SER A 38 1.10 7.10 -8.06
C SER A 38 1.11 6.90 -9.58
N VAL A 39 0.03 6.37 -10.16
CA VAL A 39 -0.06 6.16 -11.61
C VAL A 39 -0.03 7.48 -12.38
N TYR A 40 -0.67 8.53 -11.83
CA TYR A 40 -0.66 9.87 -12.42
C TYR A 40 0.75 10.47 -12.42
N GLU A 41 1.44 10.46 -11.28
CA GLU A 41 2.82 10.99 -11.18
C GLU A 41 3.81 10.20 -12.03
N MET A 42 3.70 8.87 -12.06
CA MET A 42 4.53 8.05 -12.93
C MET A 42 4.28 8.37 -14.40
N ALA A 43 3.02 8.54 -14.82
CA ALA A 43 2.68 8.87 -16.21
C ALA A 43 3.25 10.22 -16.64
N LEU A 44 3.22 11.22 -15.76
CA LEU A 44 3.83 12.54 -16.03
C LEU A 44 5.36 12.49 -16.04
N LYS A 45 5.94 11.78 -15.10
CA LYS A 45 7.40 11.71 -14.94
C LYS A 45 8.08 10.86 -16.02
N TYR A 46 7.38 9.83 -16.51
CA TYR A 46 7.89 8.86 -17.48
C TYR A 46 6.95 8.77 -18.70
N PRO A 47 6.86 9.83 -19.53
CA PRO A 47 5.87 9.91 -20.63
C PRO A 47 6.08 8.86 -21.72
N SER A 48 7.26 8.25 -21.81
CA SER A 48 7.56 7.17 -22.76
C SER A 48 7.31 5.76 -22.21
N ALA A 49 6.93 5.61 -20.94
CA ALA A 49 6.52 4.33 -20.36
C ALA A 49 5.00 4.16 -20.45
N HIS A 50 4.53 2.91 -20.42
CA HIS A 50 3.10 2.56 -20.42
C HIS A 50 2.69 2.10 -19.03
N ILE A 51 1.90 2.89 -18.33
CA ILE A 51 1.47 2.62 -16.95
C ILE A 51 0.11 1.92 -16.96
N THR A 52 -0.02 0.83 -16.23
CA THR A 52 -1.30 0.17 -15.96
C THR A 52 -1.51 0.14 -14.46
N GLY A 53 -2.53 0.83 -13.97
CA GLY A 53 -2.98 0.75 -12.58
C GLY A 53 -4.11 -0.26 -12.44
N ILE A 54 -4.11 -1.09 -11.40
CA ILE A 54 -5.23 -1.97 -11.05
C ILE A 54 -5.58 -1.83 -9.57
N ASP A 55 -6.88 -1.84 -9.26
CA ASP A 55 -7.39 -1.80 -7.89
C ASP A 55 -8.72 -2.57 -7.78
N MET A 56 -9.05 -3.03 -6.57
CA MET A 56 -10.30 -3.75 -6.26
C MET A 56 -11.42 -2.81 -5.78
N ASP A 57 -11.16 -1.55 -5.55
CA ASP A 57 -12.17 -0.56 -5.17
C ASP A 57 -12.64 0.22 -6.40
N GLU A 58 -13.88 -0.04 -6.83
CA GLU A 58 -14.48 0.61 -8.00
C GLU A 58 -14.54 2.14 -7.85
N PHE A 59 -14.76 2.66 -6.64
CA PHE A 59 -14.77 4.10 -6.38
C PHE A 59 -13.38 4.70 -6.62
N THR A 60 -12.35 4.05 -6.07
CA THR A 60 -10.94 4.40 -6.26
C THR A 60 -10.57 4.42 -7.74
N VAL A 61 -10.96 3.37 -8.49
CA VAL A 61 -10.72 3.29 -9.94
C VAL A 61 -11.38 4.44 -10.69
N LYS A 62 -12.64 4.77 -10.41
CA LYS A 62 -13.36 5.89 -11.05
C LYS A 62 -12.68 7.23 -10.78
N GLN A 63 -12.21 7.46 -9.56
CA GLN A 63 -11.46 8.67 -9.21
C GLN A 63 -10.15 8.78 -10.01
N ALA A 64 -9.39 7.69 -10.06
CA ALA A 64 -8.14 7.66 -10.81
C ALA A 64 -8.34 7.80 -12.32
N GLN A 65 -9.35 7.16 -12.89
CA GLN A 65 -9.70 7.35 -14.31
C GLN A 65 -10.00 8.83 -14.63
N SER A 66 -10.64 9.54 -13.69
CA SER A 66 -10.87 10.97 -13.82
C SER A 66 -9.58 11.78 -13.74
N LEU A 67 -8.66 11.38 -12.83
CA LEU A 67 -7.37 12.04 -12.62
C LEU A 67 -6.44 11.91 -13.84
N VAL A 68 -6.37 10.72 -14.43
CA VAL A 68 -5.49 10.44 -15.57
C VAL A 68 -6.10 10.82 -16.93
N ARG A 69 -7.30 11.41 -16.93
CA ARG A 69 -7.98 11.81 -18.17
C ARG A 69 -7.09 12.73 -19.02
N GLY A 70 -6.88 12.35 -20.27
CA GLY A 70 -6.04 13.09 -21.22
C GLY A 70 -4.57 12.68 -21.26
N LEU A 71 -4.13 11.77 -20.41
CA LEU A 71 -2.83 11.13 -20.51
C LEU A 71 -2.94 9.89 -21.42
N SER A 72 -2.11 9.78 -22.44
CA SER A 72 -2.15 8.69 -23.42
C SER A 72 -1.35 7.45 -23.02
N ASN A 73 -0.48 7.58 -22.01
CA ASN A 73 0.45 6.55 -21.58
C ASN A 73 0.03 5.84 -20.27
N VAL A 74 -1.20 6.06 -19.80
CA VAL A 74 -1.72 5.45 -18.58
C VAL A 74 -3.14 4.93 -18.77
N ARG A 75 -3.43 3.78 -18.18
CA ARG A 75 -4.77 3.21 -18.04
C ARG A 75 -4.98 2.67 -16.64
N VAL A 76 -6.23 2.70 -16.18
CA VAL A 76 -6.63 2.26 -14.85
C VAL A 76 -7.79 1.29 -14.98
N LEU A 77 -7.67 0.14 -14.35
CA LEU A 77 -8.59 -0.99 -14.48
C LEU A 77 -9.10 -1.43 -13.11
N PHE A 78 -10.39 -1.74 -13.06
CA PHE A 78 -11.00 -2.41 -11.92
C PHE A 78 -10.82 -3.91 -12.05
N VAL A 79 -10.51 -4.58 -10.92
CA VAL A 79 -10.44 -6.03 -10.83
C VAL A 79 -11.22 -6.50 -9.60
N HIS A 80 -11.92 -7.61 -9.70
CA HIS A 80 -12.69 -8.16 -8.59
C HIS A 80 -11.83 -8.91 -7.57
N ASP A 81 -10.68 -9.44 -8.03
CA ASP A 81 -9.77 -10.27 -7.25
C ASP A 81 -8.34 -10.08 -7.76
N LEU A 82 -7.40 -9.95 -6.83
CA LEU A 82 -5.97 -9.85 -7.16
C LEU A 82 -5.30 -11.20 -7.43
N GLN A 83 -5.98 -12.32 -7.20
CA GLN A 83 -5.41 -13.64 -7.48
C GLN A 83 -5.55 -14.06 -8.95
N HIS A 84 -6.67 -13.65 -9.59
CA HIS A 84 -7.03 -14.04 -10.96
C HIS A 84 -7.30 -12.82 -11.86
N PHE A 85 -6.69 -11.67 -11.51
CA PHE A 85 -6.94 -10.43 -12.25
C PHE A 85 -6.50 -10.50 -13.72
N GLU A 86 -5.48 -11.30 -14.01
CA GLU A 86 -4.96 -11.52 -15.37
C GLU A 86 -5.96 -12.16 -16.31
N ASP A 87 -6.92 -12.94 -15.77
CA ASP A 87 -8.00 -13.57 -16.55
C ASP A 87 -9.16 -12.60 -16.83
N THR A 88 -9.26 -11.52 -16.06
CA THR A 88 -10.41 -10.61 -16.08
C THR A 88 -10.17 -9.32 -16.86
N VAL A 89 -8.91 -8.95 -17.08
CA VAL A 89 -8.52 -7.72 -17.78
C VAL A 89 -7.45 -7.99 -18.84
N SER A 90 -7.53 -7.30 -19.97
CA SER A 90 -6.52 -7.40 -21.02
C SER A 90 -5.25 -6.68 -20.59
N LEU A 91 -4.18 -7.45 -20.33
CA LEU A 91 -2.88 -6.95 -19.94
C LEU A 91 -1.84 -7.09 -21.07
N PRO A 92 -0.75 -6.31 -21.06
CA PRO A 92 0.45 -6.60 -21.85
C PRO A 92 1.00 -7.99 -21.54
N ALA A 93 1.70 -8.58 -22.48
CA ALA A 93 2.31 -9.90 -22.29
C ALA A 93 3.32 -9.95 -21.13
N SER A 94 3.97 -8.82 -20.81
CA SER A 94 4.89 -8.73 -19.68
C SER A 94 5.11 -7.29 -19.23
N PHE A 95 5.59 -7.16 -17.99
CA PHE A 95 5.92 -5.90 -17.35
C PHE A 95 7.40 -5.85 -16.98
N GLY A 96 8.03 -4.69 -17.22
CA GLY A 96 9.40 -4.42 -16.79
C GLY A 96 9.52 -4.01 -15.34
N ILE A 97 8.45 -3.38 -14.82
CA ILE A 97 8.33 -3.00 -13.41
C ILE A 97 6.92 -3.37 -12.95
N ILE A 98 6.85 -4.03 -11.78
CA ILE A 98 5.62 -4.26 -11.03
C ILE A 98 5.76 -3.55 -9.69
N HIS A 99 4.85 -2.66 -9.38
CA HIS A 99 4.86 -1.88 -8.14
C HIS A 99 3.65 -2.25 -7.28
N LEU A 100 3.88 -2.59 -6.02
CA LEU A 100 2.87 -3.00 -5.06
C LEU A 100 2.91 -2.08 -3.83
N HIS A 101 1.74 -1.65 -3.38
CA HIS A 101 1.61 -0.76 -2.23
C HIS A 101 0.56 -1.26 -1.25
N PHE A 102 0.93 -1.38 0.02
CA PHE A 102 0.03 -1.50 1.16
C PHE A 102 -1.09 -2.53 0.95
N LEU A 103 -0.70 -3.78 0.66
CA LEU A 103 -1.63 -4.91 0.50
C LEU A 103 -2.18 -5.43 1.83
N VAL A 104 -1.67 -4.92 2.94
CA VAL A 104 -2.17 -5.22 4.29
C VAL A 104 -3.67 -4.92 4.39
N GLY A 105 -4.44 -5.94 4.82
CA GLY A 105 -5.90 -5.84 4.95
C GLY A 105 -6.67 -5.95 3.63
N GLU A 106 -5.98 -6.00 2.48
CA GLU A 106 -6.62 -6.20 1.17
C GLU A 106 -6.69 -7.67 0.80
N ILE A 107 -5.67 -8.43 1.13
CA ILE A 107 -5.58 -9.86 0.82
C ILE A 107 -5.20 -10.68 2.06
N ALA A 108 -5.80 -11.83 2.22
CA ALA A 108 -5.52 -12.75 3.31
C ALA A 108 -4.16 -13.45 3.11
N LEU A 109 -3.59 -13.97 4.21
CA LEU A 109 -2.28 -14.62 4.25
C LEU A 109 -2.08 -15.66 3.14
N GLN A 110 -3.06 -16.53 2.91
CA GLN A 110 -3.00 -17.60 1.91
C GLN A 110 -3.01 -17.09 0.46
N GLN A 111 -3.41 -15.85 0.22
CA GLN A 111 -3.51 -15.25 -1.10
C GLN A 111 -2.19 -14.66 -1.60
N PHE A 112 -1.22 -14.42 -0.71
CA PHE A 112 0.07 -13.85 -1.09
C PHE A 112 0.87 -14.76 -2.04
N SER A 113 0.91 -16.07 -1.77
CA SER A 113 1.68 -17.00 -2.61
C SER A 113 1.13 -17.09 -4.05
N PRO A 114 -0.17 -17.32 -4.28
CA PRO A 114 -0.75 -17.29 -5.62
C PRO A 114 -0.52 -15.94 -6.33
N LEU A 115 -0.77 -14.82 -5.65
CA LEU A 115 -0.55 -13.49 -6.21
C LEU A 115 0.89 -13.32 -6.70
N PHE A 116 1.89 -13.62 -5.87
CA PHE A 116 3.28 -13.46 -6.28
C PHE A 116 3.72 -14.42 -7.38
N GLN A 117 3.10 -15.62 -7.48
CA GLN A 117 3.31 -16.52 -8.60
C GLN A 117 2.79 -15.93 -9.92
N SER A 118 1.55 -15.38 -9.92
CA SER A 118 0.99 -14.65 -11.06
C SER A 118 1.86 -13.46 -11.46
N LEU A 119 2.31 -12.67 -10.48
CA LEU A 119 3.19 -11.53 -10.75
C LEU A 119 4.56 -11.96 -11.31
N ALA A 120 5.07 -13.12 -10.90
CA ALA A 120 6.29 -13.66 -11.48
C ALA A 120 6.11 -14.06 -12.96
N HIS A 121 4.94 -14.56 -13.36
CA HIS A 121 4.63 -14.84 -14.77
C HIS A 121 4.49 -13.55 -15.59
N LEU A 122 3.87 -12.52 -15.04
CA LEU A 122 3.68 -11.22 -15.69
C LEU A 122 4.95 -10.36 -15.76
N CYS A 123 5.91 -10.59 -14.89
CA CYS A 123 7.18 -9.87 -14.88
C CYS A 123 8.11 -10.47 -15.94
N HIS A 124 8.71 -9.69 -16.82
CA HIS A 124 9.70 -10.24 -17.79
C HIS A 124 11.01 -10.62 -17.08
N ASP A 125 11.82 -11.46 -17.74
CA ASP A 125 13.14 -11.84 -17.23
C ASP A 125 14.02 -10.60 -17.06
N GLY A 126 14.64 -10.45 -15.89
CA GLY A 126 15.35 -9.23 -15.49
C GLY A 126 14.44 -8.08 -15.03
N GLY A 127 13.11 -8.22 -15.11
CA GLY A 127 12.16 -7.23 -14.62
C GLY A 127 12.16 -7.10 -13.09
N LEU A 128 11.66 -5.99 -12.60
CA LEU A 128 11.71 -5.63 -11.19
C LEU A 128 10.31 -5.62 -10.56
N LEU A 129 10.20 -6.19 -9.39
CA LEU A 129 9.07 -6.03 -8.49
C LEU A 129 9.49 -5.13 -7.32
N VAL A 130 8.76 -4.05 -7.12
CA VAL A 130 8.94 -3.09 -6.01
C VAL A 130 7.74 -3.23 -5.09
N TRP A 131 7.96 -3.62 -3.87
CA TRP A 131 6.89 -3.82 -2.90
C TRP A 131 7.13 -2.97 -1.66
N THR A 132 6.16 -2.12 -1.31
CA THR A 132 6.18 -1.25 -0.13
C THR A 132 5.04 -1.61 0.81
N GLU A 133 5.38 -1.85 2.08
CA GLU A 133 4.42 -2.15 3.14
C GLU A 133 4.75 -1.39 4.42
N ALA A 134 3.73 -1.23 5.27
CA ALA A 134 3.86 -0.64 6.59
C ALA A 134 3.38 -1.58 7.69
N GLU A 135 3.94 -1.42 8.88
CA GLU A 135 3.35 -1.93 10.12
C GLU A 135 2.42 -0.88 10.74
N LEU A 136 1.66 -1.26 11.76
CA LEU A 136 0.94 -0.27 12.55
C LEU A 136 1.92 0.64 13.31
N PRO A 137 1.55 1.91 13.54
CA PRO A 137 2.45 2.86 14.18
C PRO A 137 2.69 2.52 15.66
N ILE A 138 3.85 2.92 16.15
CA ILE A 138 4.17 2.97 17.57
C ILE A 138 3.96 4.42 18.01
N THR A 139 3.08 4.67 18.99
CA THR A 139 2.77 6.04 19.42
C THR A 139 2.69 6.17 20.95
N SER A 140 2.81 7.40 21.43
CA SER A 140 2.54 7.76 22.83
C SER A 140 1.04 7.93 23.14
N SER A 141 0.16 7.89 22.12
CA SER A 141 -1.28 8.05 22.27
C SER A 141 -1.94 6.73 22.71
N PRO A 142 -2.55 6.64 23.90
CA PRO A 142 -3.33 5.48 24.32
C PRO A 142 -4.49 5.16 23.37
N ALA A 143 -5.19 6.18 22.90
CA ALA A 143 -6.30 6.01 21.95
C ALA A 143 -5.83 5.42 20.62
N CYS A 144 -4.72 5.91 20.06
CA CYS A 144 -4.14 5.36 18.84
C CYS A 144 -3.69 3.90 19.05
N GLN A 145 -3.04 3.57 20.15
CA GLN A 145 -2.65 2.20 20.49
C GLN A 145 -3.87 1.28 20.62
N ARG A 146 -4.96 1.77 21.24
CA ARG A 146 -6.22 1.02 21.33
C ARG A 146 -6.82 0.76 19.95
N LEU A 147 -6.86 1.77 19.07
CA LEU A 147 -7.29 1.59 17.68
C LEU A 147 -6.43 0.57 16.93
N CYS A 148 -5.11 0.65 17.07
CA CYS A 148 -4.19 -0.34 16.48
C CYS A 148 -4.46 -1.75 17.00
N SER A 149 -4.76 -1.90 18.30
CA SER A 149 -5.09 -3.21 18.88
C SER A 149 -6.39 -3.80 18.31
N LEU A 150 -7.42 -2.97 18.09
CA LEU A 150 -8.66 -3.40 17.44
C LEU A 150 -8.41 -3.82 15.99
N ILE A 151 -7.60 -3.06 15.25
CA ILE A 151 -7.21 -3.41 13.87
C ILE A 151 -6.48 -4.75 13.84
N ILE A 152 -5.53 -5.00 14.75
CA ILE A 152 -4.84 -6.30 14.83
C ILE A 152 -5.83 -7.45 15.12
N GLN A 153 -6.78 -7.27 16.03
CA GLN A 153 -7.80 -8.28 16.32
C GLN A 153 -8.64 -8.60 15.06
N ALA A 154 -9.06 -7.58 14.32
CA ALA A 154 -9.81 -7.78 13.08
C ALA A 154 -8.97 -8.48 12.00
N LEU A 155 -7.71 -8.08 11.82
CA LEU A 155 -6.76 -8.72 10.91
C LEU A 155 -6.49 -10.18 11.29
N GLN A 156 -6.42 -10.50 12.58
CA GLN A 156 -6.28 -11.89 13.08
C GLN A 156 -7.55 -12.70 12.78
N ALA A 157 -8.72 -12.15 13.07
CA ALA A 157 -9.99 -12.81 12.84
C ALA A 157 -10.21 -13.14 11.36
N SER A 158 -9.75 -12.28 10.45
CA SER A 158 -9.87 -12.42 9.00
C SER A 158 -8.66 -13.09 8.31
N GLY A 159 -7.65 -13.52 9.08
CA GLY A 159 -6.50 -14.25 8.52
C GLY A 159 -5.49 -13.38 7.75
N HIS A 160 -5.38 -12.09 8.08
CA HIS A 160 -4.51 -11.11 7.39
C HIS A 160 -3.19 -10.81 8.13
N VAL A 161 -2.85 -11.51 9.19
CA VAL A 161 -1.60 -11.30 9.96
C VAL A 161 -0.64 -12.46 9.83
N PHE A 162 0.65 -12.14 9.90
CA PHE A 162 1.76 -13.09 9.87
C PHE A 162 2.30 -13.44 11.26
N THR A 163 1.73 -12.84 12.31
CA THR A 163 2.13 -13.08 13.72
C THR A 163 0.91 -13.44 14.58
N ARG A 164 1.17 -13.98 15.76
CA ARG A 164 0.14 -14.20 16.79
C ARG A 164 0.13 -13.10 17.86
N GLY A 165 1.01 -12.12 17.73
CA GLY A 165 1.16 -11.01 18.67
C GLY A 165 0.44 -9.73 18.21
N ASN A 166 0.92 -8.59 18.68
CA ASN A 166 0.34 -7.26 18.41
C ASN A 166 0.99 -6.55 17.19
N SER A 167 1.42 -7.30 16.19
CA SER A 167 1.98 -6.78 14.95
C SER A 167 1.43 -7.52 13.76
N ILE A 168 1.39 -6.86 12.61
CA ILE A 168 0.99 -7.47 11.35
C ILE A 168 2.02 -8.51 10.92
N GLY A 169 3.31 -8.15 10.97
CA GLY A 169 4.44 -9.01 10.64
C GLY A 169 4.67 -9.23 9.16
N LEU A 170 3.92 -8.55 8.28
CA LEU A 170 4.05 -8.67 6.83
C LEU A 170 5.41 -8.14 6.37
N THR A 171 5.84 -7.00 6.91
CA THR A 171 7.13 -6.39 6.55
C THR A 171 8.33 -7.31 6.81
N ALA A 172 8.26 -8.15 7.83
CA ALA A 172 9.29 -9.16 8.13
C ALA A 172 9.26 -10.35 7.15
N ARG A 173 8.13 -10.61 6.51
CA ARG A 173 7.93 -11.75 5.59
C ARG A 173 8.16 -11.44 4.12
N MET A 174 8.28 -10.17 3.73
CA MET A 174 8.38 -9.73 2.34
C MET A 174 9.44 -10.49 1.54
N ASP A 175 10.68 -10.59 2.07
CA ASP A 175 11.77 -11.30 1.37
C ASP A 175 11.50 -12.79 1.17
N SER A 176 10.88 -13.46 2.16
CA SER A 176 10.57 -14.89 2.02
C SER A 176 9.46 -15.13 0.99
N LEU A 177 8.38 -14.33 1.03
CA LEU A 177 7.29 -14.44 0.06
C LEU A 177 7.78 -14.24 -1.37
N LEU A 178 8.64 -13.25 -1.60
CA LEU A 178 9.22 -12.98 -2.92
C LEU A 178 10.15 -14.12 -3.38
N ARG A 179 11.00 -14.65 -2.49
CA ARG A 179 11.87 -15.80 -2.83
C ARG A 179 11.06 -17.05 -3.14
N ASP A 180 10.02 -17.33 -2.39
CA ASP A 180 9.14 -18.50 -2.60
C ASP A 180 8.43 -18.44 -3.96
N ALA A 181 8.21 -17.23 -4.49
CA ALA A 181 7.68 -16.99 -5.84
C ALA A 181 8.78 -16.91 -6.94
N GLY A 182 10.04 -17.17 -6.60
CA GLY A 182 11.16 -17.22 -7.56
C GLY A 182 11.88 -15.88 -7.78
N PHE A 183 11.48 -14.80 -7.14
CA PHE A 183 12.19 -13.52 -7.23
C PHE A 183 13.49 -13.54 -6.42
N LYS A 184 14.48 -12.78 -6.90
CA LYS A 184 15.74 -12.51 -6.18
C LYS A 184 15.71 -11.12 -5.58
N CYS A 185 15.64 -11.01 -4.25
CA CYS A 185 15.73 -9.71 -3.56
C CYS A 185 17.06 -9.03 -3.85
N ARG A 186 17.02 -7.79 -4.35
CA ARG A 186 18.19 -6.99 -4.75
C ARG A 186 18.47 -5.86 -3.79
N HIS A 187 17.42 -5.24 -3.28
CA HIS A 187 17.52 -4.12 -2.37
C HIS A 187 16.38 -4.17 -1.36
N SER A 188 16.67 -3.79 -0.14
CA SER A 188 15.66 -3.63 0.90
C SER A 188 15.99 -2.40 1.72
N LYS A 189 15.01 -1.54 1.94
CA LYS A 189 15.15 -0.33 2.74
C LYS A 189 14.00 -0.19 3.71
N ALA A 190 14.35 0.03 4.96
CA ALA A 190 13.41 0.34 6.03
C ALA A 190 13.43 1.83 6.31
N TYR A 191 12.27 2.37 6.63
CA TYR A 191 12.08 3.77 6.98
C TYR A 191 11.39 3.83 8.33
N ALA A 192 11.92 4.64 9.22
CA ALA A 192 11.26 5.07 10.45
C ALA A 192 10.76 6.50 10.21
N ILE A 193 9.49 6.62 9.86
CA ILE A 193 8.87 7.92 9.58
C ILE A 193 8.42 8.51 10.89
N ASP A 194 8.96 9.66 11.26
CA ASP A 194 8.51 10.43 12.42
C ASP A 194 7.12 11.01 12.16
N ILE A 195 6.14 10.54 12.94
CA ILE A 195 4.76 11.02 12.93
C ILE A 195 4.41 11.80 14.21
N SER A 196 5.42 12.24 14.98
CA SER A 196 5.23 13.06 16.16
C SER A 196 4.62 14.41 15.81
N ALA A 197 4.03 15.07 16.80
CA ALA A 197 3.40 16.38 16.65
C ALA A 197 4.27 17.37 15.84
N ARG A 198 3.65 18.13 14.94
CA ARG A 198 4.29 19.14 14.07
C ARG A 198 5.29 18.58 13.03
N SER A 199 5.50 17.26 12.98
CA SER A 199 6.31 16.66 11.90
C SER A 199 5.53 16.61 10.59
N LYS A 200 6.23 16.59 9.45
CA LYS A 200 5.60 16.35 8.13
C LYS A 200 4.92 14.98 8.08
N GLY A 201 5.49 13.98 8.74
CA GLY A 201 4.90 12.65 8.83
C GLY A 201 3.59 12.64 9.59
N ASN A 202 3.40 13.50 10.61
CA ASN A 202 2.12 13.65 11.31
C ASN A 202 1.01 14.11 10.37
N GLU A 203 1.25 15.16 9.59
CA GLU A 203 0.27 15.67 8.62
C GLU A 203 -0.16 14.58 7.61
N VAL A 204 0.81 13.81 7.11
CA VAL A 204 0.58 12.69 6.20
C VAL A 204 -0.23 11.60 6.87
N PHE A 205 0.16 11.20 8.08
CA PHE A 205 -0.50 10.13 8.83
C PHE A 205 -1.94 10.48 9.22
N VAL A 206 -2.17 11.70 9.72
CA VAL A 206 -3.52 12.21 10.07
C VAL A 206 -4.42 12.23 8.82
N THR A 207 -3.88 12.66 7.69
CA THR A 207 -4.63 12.68 6.42
C THR A 207 -4.97 11.27 5.96
N GLN A 208 -4.01 10.34 6.03
CA GLN A 208 -4.22 8.92 5.71
C GLN A 208 -5.30 8.30 6.60
N LEU A 209 -5.23 8.53 7.91
CA LEU A 209 -6.19 8.01 8.86
C LEU A 209 -7.61 8.51 8.55
N LYS A 210 -7.76 9.80 8.19
CA LYS A 210 -9.05 10.36 7.77
C LYS A 210 -9.59 9.71 6.50
N MET A 211 -8.75 9.47 5.52
CA MET A 211 -9.14 8.82 4.27
C MET A 211 -9.56 7.37 4.49
N CYS A 212 -8.83 6.64 5.34
CA CYS A 212 -9.10 5.23 5.62
C CYS A 212 -10.20 5.01 6.67
N ARG A 213 -10.74 6.08 7.32
CA ARG A 213 -11.70 5.96 8.43
C ARG A 213 -12.87 5.02 8.12
N ARG A 214 -13.53 5.21 6.96
CA ARG A 214 -14.66 4.38 6.55
C ARG A 214 -14.26 2.91 6.37
N LYS A 215 -13.13 2.67 5.74
CA LYS A 215 -12.59 1.33 5.49
C LYS A 215 -12.24 0.64 6.81
N ILE A 216 -11.55 1.34 7.72
CA ILE A 216 -11.23 0.84 9.06
C ILE A 216 -12.52 0.49 9.82
N LEU A 217 -13.51 1.39 9.83
CA LEU A 217 -14.80 1.13 10.49
C LEU A 217 -15.45 -0.14 9.95
N THR A 218 -15.64 -0.25 8.64
CA THR A 218 -16.24 -1.44 8.01
C THR A 218 -15.47 -2.71 8.38
N PHE A 219 -14.15 -2.66 8.31
CA PHE A 219 -13.27 -3.78 8.64
C PHE A 219 -13.36 -4.22 10.11
N LEU A 220 -13.62 -3.31 11.04
CA LEU A 220 -13.81 -3.61 12.46
C LEU A 220 -15.24 -4.11 12.78
N LEU A 221 -16.24 -3.67 12.02
CA LEU A 221 -17.65 -4.08 12.22
C LEU A 221 -17.92 -5.51 11.73
N GLU A 222 -17.32 -5.92 10.62
CA GLU A 222 -17.59 -7.26 10.02
C GLU A 222 -17.35 -8.42 11.01
N PRO A 223 -16.21 -8.49 11.73
CA PRO A 223 -15.98 -9.53 12.74
C PRO A 223 -16.60 -9.19 14.12
N GLY A 224 -17.34 -8.09 14.25
CA GLY A 224 -17.97 -7.68 15.51
C GLY A 224 -16.98 -7.21 16.58
N ILE A 225 -15.83 -6.65 16.18
CA ILE A 225 -14.77 -6.19 17.10
C ILE A 225 -15.18 -4.92 17.84
N THR A 226 -16.02 -4.07 17.23
CA THR A 226 -16.51 -2.81 17.81
C THR A 226 -17.90 -2.49 17.28
N THR A 227 -18.53 -1.50 17.88
CA THR A 227 -19.76 -0.85 17.38
C THR A 227 -19.44 0.47 16.70
N VAL A 228 -20.39 1.01 15.92
CA VAL A 228 -20.23 2.34 15.29
C VAL A 228 -19.95 3.41 16.33
N SER A 229 -20.72 3.42 17.45
CA SER A 229 -20.55 4.43 18.51
C SER A 229 -19.17 4.35 19.16
N GLU A 230 -18.74 3.16 19.57
CA GLU A 230 -17.43 2.95 20.18
C GLU A 230 -16.27 3.34 19.24
N PHE A 231 -16.41 3.04 17.96
CA PHE A 231 -15.40 3.46 16.97
C PHE A 231 -15.35 4.98 16.83
N GLU A 232 -16.51 5.66 16.73
CA GLU A 232 -16.56 7.11 16.57
C GLU A 232 -15.95 7.83 17.77
N ASP A 233 -16.28 7.38 18.99
CA ASP A 233 -15.73 7.94 20.22
C ASP A 233 -14.20 7.75 20.24
N LEU A 234 -13.72 6.53 19.99
CA LEU A 234 -12.29 6.23 19.94
C LEU A 234 -11.57 7.03 18.84
N TYR A 235 -12.20 7.15 17.66
CA TYR A 235 -11.62 7.88 16.55
C TYR A 235 -11.45 9.37 16.86
N LEU A 236 -12.41 9.99 17.57
CA LEU A 236 -12.31 11.36 18.05
C LEU A 236 -11.18 11.53 19.07
N GLU A 237 -11.06 10.60 20.03
CA GLU A 237 -9.95 10.58 20.98
C GLU A 237 -8.59 10.51 20.26
N VAL A 238 -8.46 9.61 19.28
CA VAL A 238 -7.23 9.50 18.46
C VAL A 238 -6.89 10.83 17.79
N GLN A 239 -7.90 11.49 17.17
CA GLN A 239 -7.67 12.77 16.52
C GLN A 239 -7.26 13.88 17.48
N GLN A 240 -7.80 13.91 18.69
CA GLN A 240 -7.43 14.87 19.72
C GLN A 240 -6.02 14.64 20.23
N GLU A 241 -5.69 13.42 20.65
CA GLU A 241 -4.38 13.08 21.19
C GLU A 241 -3.25 13.29 20.17
N MET A 242 -3.51 13.03 18.86
CA MET A 242 -2.52 13.27 17.80
C MET A 242 -2.22 14.76 17.54
N GLN A 243 -3.05 15.68 18.04
CA GLN A 243 -2.83 17.13 17.94
C GLN A 243 -2.11 17.70 19.17
N GLU A 244 -1.98 16.94 20.23
CA GLU A 244 -1.27 17.37 21.45
C GLU A 244 0.22 17.57 21.18
N GLU A 245 0.82 18.60 21.81
CA GLU A 245 2.25 18.92 21.62
C GLU A 245 3.20 17.78 21.99
N GLN A 246 2.82 16.98 23.00
CA GLN A 246 3.58 15.82 23.49
C GLN A 246 3.36 14.55 22.67
N PHE A 247 2.52 14.55 21.64
CA PHE A 247 2.32 13.37 20.81
C PHE A 247 3.63 12.97 20.12
N CYS A 248 4.05 11.76 20.36
CA CYS A 248 5.20 11.14 19.72
C CYS A 248 4.78 9.87 18.99
N GLY A 249 5.34 9.62 17.82
CA GLY A 249 5.06 8.39 17.10
C GLY A 249 6.03 8.10 15.96
N LEU A 250 6.15 6.83 15.64
CA LEU A 250 6.94 6.33 14.53
C LEU A 250 6.09 5.38 13.69
N LEU A 251 6.12 5.57 12.38
CA LEU A 251 5.57 4.64 11.40
C LEU A 251 6.72 3.89 10.72
N TYR A 252 6.72 2.56 10.86
CA TYR A 252 7.68 1.72 10.16
C TYR A 252 7.14 1.36 8.77
N VAL A 253 7.92 1.70 7.75
CA VAL A 253 7.63 1.36 6.35
C VAL A 253 8.82 0.60 5.78
N ARG A 254 8.60 -0.40 4.96
CA ARG A 254 9.65 -1.16 4.29
C ARG A 254 9.37 -1.29 2.81
N THR A 255 10.39 -1.03 1.99
CA THR A 255 10.36 -1.29 0.54
C THR A 255 11.38 -2.39 0.21
N VAL A 256 10.96 -3.36 -0.56
CA VAL A 256 11.82 -4.41 -1.11
C VAL A 256 11.78 -4.31 -2.64
N VAL A 257 12.94 -4.32 -3.26
CA VAL A 257 13.11 -4.45 -4.71
C VAL A 257 13.64 -5.85 -5.01
N ALA A 258 12.89 -6.59 -5.79
CA ALA A 258 13.25 -7.94 -6.21
C ALA A 258 13.24 -8.04 -7.73
N MET A 259 14.06 -8.91 -8.27
CA MET A 259 14.23 -9.12 -9.71
C MET A 259 13.77 -10.53 -10.07
N ARG A 260 13.04 -10.65 -11.16
CA ARG A 260 12.82 -11.94 -11.80
C ARG A 260 14.14 -12.38 -12.45
N PRO A 261 14.63 -13.60 -12.14
CA PRO A 261 15.88 -14.12 -12.74
C PRO A 261 15.79 -14.26 -14.24
#